data_f222f7193cd235b1542ea4896fc018b1
#
_entry.id   f222f7193cd235b1542ea4896fc018b1
#
_cell.length_a   1.000
_cell.length_b   1.000
_cell.length_c   1.000
_cell.angle_alpha   90.00
_cell.angle_beta   90.00
_cell.angle_gamma   90.00
#
_symmetry.space_group_name_H-M   'P 1'
#
loop_
_entity.id
_entity.type
_entity.pdbx_description
1 polymer ?
#
loop_
_entity_poly.entity_id
_entity_poly.type
_entity_poly.pdbx_seq_one_letter_code
_entity_poly.pdbx_strand_id
1 'polypeptide(L)'
;EGNRQLMEQFKRYLREHALLQEDTTILGIALDDPAQIPEDRQRYDVGMILTGREDPCGLPVRTVAGGRWAVFEVPHTEEGVSDFWGDLPQRAARLPVDGTRPILERYAHPKVSAHICEFCVPLRESKLRGI
;
A
#
# COMPACT_ATOMS: atom_id res chain seq x y z
N GLU A 1 9.90 -11.87 -0.84
CA GLU A 1 9.72 -13.09 -0.02
C GLU A 1 9.35 -12.74 1.42
N GLY A 2 10.17 -11.94 2.11
CA GLY A 2 9.88 -11.53 3.48
C GLY A 2 8.59 -10.74 3.62
N ASN A 3 8.27 -9.94 2.61
CA ASN A 3 7.02 -9.16 2.60
C ASN A 3 5.79 -10.06 2.49
N ARG A 4 5.90 -11.14 1.72
CA ARG A 4 4.82 -12.12 1.62
C ARG A 4 4.59 -12.81 2.96
N GLN A 5 5.65 -13.20 3.64
CA GLN A 5 5.55 -13.84 4.95
C GLN A 5 4.93 -12.91 5.97
N LEU A 6 5.35 -11.64 5.98
CA LEU A 6 4.80 -10.63 6.87
C LEU A 6 3.30 -10.44 6.62
N MET A 7 2.91 -10.35 5.36
CA MET A 7 1.51 -10.19 4.96
C MET A 7 0.68 -11.40 5.42
N GLU A 8 1.19 -12.62 5.24
CA GLU A 8 0.47 -13.82 5.65
C GLU A 8 0.34 -13.92 7.17
N GLN A 9 1.39 -13.54 7.92
CA GLN A 9 1.34 -13.49 9.38
C GLN A 9 0.33 -12.47 9.86
N PHE A 10 0.28 -11.30 9.21
CA PHE A 10 -0.66 -10.26 9.58
C PHE A 10 -2.11 -10.71 9.33
N LYS A 11 -2.38 -11.31 8.18
CA LYS A 11 -3.72 -11.83 7.87
C LYS A 11 -4.15 -12.91 8.85
N ARG A 12 -3.22 -13.77 9.28
CA ARG A 12 -3.50 -14.79 10.27
C ARG A 12 -3.91 -14.16 11.61
N TYR A 13 -3.16 -13.14 12.03
CA TYR A 13 -3.48 -12.41 13.25
C TYR A 13 -4.90 -11.81 13.16
N LEU A 14 -5.22 -11.19 12.03
CA LEU A 14 -6.54 -10.59 11.84
C LEU A 14 -7.66 -11.64 11.90
N ARG A 15 -7.45 -12.82 11.33
CA ARG A 15 -8.43 -13.90 11.39
C ARG A 15 -8.62 -14.39 12.81
N GLU A 16 -7.54 -14.57 13.54
CA GLU A 16 -7.58 -15.05 14.92
C GLU A 16 -8.31 -14.09 15.85
N HIS A 17 -8.31 -12.80 15.53
CA HIS A 17 -8.98 -11.78 16.32
C HIS A 17 -10.28 -11.29 15.68
N ALA A 18 -10.79 -12.01 14.69
CA ALA A 18 -12.03 -11.70 13.98
C ALA A 18 -12.06 -10.30 13.37
N LEU A 19 -10.90 -9.80 12.96
CA LEU A 19 -10.78 -8.47 12.33
C LEU A 19 -10.86 -8.53 10.81
N LEU A 20 -10.61 -9.69 10.19
CA LEU A 20 -10.60 -9.83 8.74
C LEU A 20 -12.01 -10.09 8.24
N GLN A 21 -12.62 -9.09 7.62
CA GLN A 21 -13.97 -9.13 7.05
C GLN A 21 -13.89 -8.99 5.53
N GLU A 22 -15.03 -9.17 4.86
CA GLU A 22 -15.08 -9.01 3.41
C GLU A 22 -14.76 -7.60 2.94
N ASP A 23 -15.10 -6.60 3.74
CA ASP A 23 -14.86 -5.19 3.41
C ASP A 23 -13.54 -4.66 3.97
N THR A 24 -12.72 -5.50 4.58
CA THR A 24 -11.43 -5.08 5.11
C THR A 24 -10.48 -4.72 3.97
N THR A 25 -9.88 -3.54 4.06
CA THR A 25 -8.81 -3.13 3.14
C THR A 25 -7.48 -3.25 3.86
N ILE A 26 -6.55 -3.99 3.26
CA ILE A 26 -5.20 -4.17 3.77
C ILE A 26 -4.27 -3.26 2.99
N LEU A 27 -3.34 -2.65 3.69
CA LEU A 27 -2.32 -1.79 3.09
C LEU A 27 -0.95 -2.41 3.31
N GLY A 28 -0.14 -2.37 2.26
CA GLY A 28 1.30 -2.52 2.37
C GLY A 28 1.92 -1.16 2.23
N ILE A 29 2.87 -0.83 3.09
CA ILE A 29 3.49 0.50 3.10
C ILE A 29 4.96 0.33 2.81
N ALA A 30 5.38 0.72 1.60
CA ALA A 30 6.77 0.67 1.19
C ALA A 30 7.48 1.92 1.73
N LEU A 31 8.28 1.74 2.75
CA LEU A 31 8.99 2.84 3.40
C LEU A 31 10.29 3.20 2.68
N ASP A 32 10.78 2.32 1.82
CA ASP A 32 11.99 2.55 1.04
C ASP A 32 11.74 2.23 -0.43
N ASP A 33 12.47 2.90 -1.32
CA ASP A 33 12.40 2.64 -2.75
C ASP A 33 13.16 1.34 -3.06
N PRO A 34 12.46 0.30 -3.57
CA PRO A 34 13.12 -0.97 -3.89
C PRO A 34 14.24 -0.85 -4.93
N ALA A 35 14.20 0.19 -5.77
CA ALA A 35 15.23 0.40 -6.78
C ALA A 35 16.52 0.97 -6.20
N GLN A 36 16.46 1.57 -5.00
CA GLN A 36 17.60 2.27 -4.42
C GLN A 36 18.14 1.60 -3.16
N ILE A 37 17.29 0.84 -2.45
CA ILE A 37 17.66 0.21 -1.19
C ILE A 37 17.74 -1.29 -1.40
N PRO A 38 18.84 -1.95 -0.98
CA PRO A 38 18.94 -3.41 -1.09
C PRO A 38 17.78 -4.13 -0.40
N GLU A 39 17.37 -5.25 -0.96
CA GLU A 39 16.20 -5.99 -0.49
C GLU A 39 16.25 -6.30 1.01
N ASP A 40 17.43 -6.65 1.53
CA ASP A 40 17.61 -7.00 2.94
C ASP A 40 17.54 -5.79 3.89
N ARG A 41 17.50 -4.56 3.35
CA ARG A 41 17.41 -3.33 4.12
C ARG A 41 16.12 -2.56 3.88
N GLN A 42 15.28 -3.03 2.99
CA GLN A 42 14.00 -2.40 2.71
C GLN A 42 13.06 -2.54 3.89
N ARG A 43 12.44 -1.43 4.25
CA ARG A 43 11.45 -1.41 5.32
C ARG A 43 10.05 -1.47 4.71
N TYR A 44 9.19 -2.24 5.34
CA TYR A 44 7.85 -2.47 4.81
C TYR A 44 6.91 -2.74 5.98
N ASP A 45 5.82 -2.01 6.03
CA ASP A 45 4.78 -2.20 7.02
C ASP A 45 3.52 -2.76 6.37
N VAL A 46 2.77 -3.54 7.14
CA VAL A 46 1.45 -3.98 6.72
C VAL A 46 0.44 -3.51 7.76
N GLY A 47 -0.76 -3.21 7.30
CA GLY A 47 -1.82 -2.76 8.17
C GLY A 47 -3.18 -2.94 7.55
N MET A 48 -4.21 -2.63 8.32
CA MET A 48 -5.57 -2.56 7.79
C MET A 48 -6.15 -1.19 8.08
N ILE A 49 -7.04 -0.76 7.22
CA ILE A 49 -7.76 0.49 7.44
C ILE A 49 -8.83 0.24 8.51
N LEU A 50 -8.82 1.06 9.56
CA LEU A 50 -9.84 1.01 10.59
C LEU A 50 -11.04 1.85 10.15
N THR A 51 -12.22 1.29 10.29
CA THR A 51 -13.47 1.98 9.93
C THR A 51 -14.18 2.59 11.14
N GLY A 52 -13.59 2.47 12.33
CA GLY A 52 -14.17 2.96 13.57
C GLY A 52 -14.98 1.91 14.31
N ARG A 53 -15.15 0.72 13.73
CA ARG A 53 -15.90 -0.37 14.34
C ARG A 53 -15.02 -1.42 14.99
N GLU A 54 -13.74 -1.42 14.64
CA GLU A 54 -12.82 -2.47 15.05
C GLU A 54 -12.05 -2.08 16.30
N ASP A 55 -11.75 -3.09 17.13
CA ASP A 55 -10.81 -2.97 18.22
C ASP A 55 -9.44 -3.41 17.69
N PRO A 56 -8.40 -2.58 17.75
CA PRO A 56 -7.07 -2.95 17.26
C PRO A 56 -6.44 -4.17 17.94
N CYS A 57 -6.99 -4.65 19.03
CA CYS A 57 -6.52 -5.87 19.73
C CYS A 57 -5.02 -5.83 20.07
N GLY A 58 -4.55 -4.69 20.54
CA GLY A 58 -3.15 -4.54 20.95
C GLY A 58 -2.19 -4.16 19.84
N LEU A 59 -2.65 -4.10 18.60
CA LEU A 59 -1.80 -3.62 17.50
C LEU A 59 -1.63 -2.11 17.56
N PRO A 60 -0.44 -1.62 17.21
CA PRO A 60 -0.25 -0.18 17.13
C PRO A 60 -1.12 0.44 16.04
N VAL A 61 -1.61 1.65 16.29
CA VAL A 61 -2.45 2.38 15.36
C VAL A 61 -1.72 3.67 14.97
N ARG A 62 -1.74 3.99 13.69
CA ARG A 62 -1.21 5.28 13.25
C ARG A 62 -2.07 5.84 12.12
N THR A 63 -1.93 7.14 11.91
CA THR A 63 -2.65 7.84 10.86
C THR A 63 -1.77 7.95 9.62
N VAL A 64 -2.33 7.57 8.48
CA VAL A 64 -1.69 7.83 7.18
C VAL A 64 -2.36 9.09 6.63
N ALA A 65 -1.55 10.10 6.35
CA ALA A 65 -2.07 11.38 5.87
C ALA A 65 -2.80 11.19 4.53
N GLY A 66 -3.98 11.77 4.42
CA GLY A 66 -4.72 11.82 3.18
C GLY A 66 -4.10 12.81 2.19
N GLY A 67 -4.74 13.00 1.06
CA GLY A 67 -4.28 13.94 0.05
C GLY A 67 -4.52 13.41 -1.34
N ARG A 68 -3.74 13.90 -2.30
CA ARG A 68 -3.84 13.47 -3.69
C ARG A 68 -2.96 12.25 -3.93
N TRP A 69 -3.49 11.33 -4.71
CA TRP A 69 -2.79 10.07 -5.02
C TRP A 69 -3.01 9.72 -6.49
N ALA A 70 -1.97 9.20 -7.12
CA ALA A 70 -2.10 8.53 -8.41
C ALA A 70 -2.25 7.04 -8.12
N VAL A 71 -3.36 6.45 -8.54
CA VAL A 71 -3.65 5.04 -8.25
C VAL A 71 -3.45 4.23 -9.53
N PHE A 72 -2.58 3.21 -9.43
CA PHE A 72 -2.28 2.32 -10.54
C PHE A 72 -2.83 0.94 -10.24
N GLU A 73 -3.67 0.41 -11.11
CA GLU A 73 -4.11 -0.97 -11.00
C GLU A 73 -3.05 -1.89 -11.61
N VAL A 74 -2.67 -2.91 -10.86
CA VAL A 74 -1.55 -3.79 -11.19
C VAL A 74 -2.02 -5.24 -11.04
N PRO A 75 -1.69 -6.12 -11.99
CA PRO A 75 -1.98 -7.54 -11.80
C PRO A 75 -1.36 -8.04 -10.49
N HIS A 76 -2.16 -8.73 -9.69
CA HIS A 76 -1.72 -9.22 -8.37
C HIS A 76 -0.89 -10.49 -8.55
N THR A 77 0.28 -10.35 -9.15
CA THR A 77 1.25 -11.41 -9.42
C THR A 77 2.64 -10.87 -9.11
N GLU A 78 3.60 -11.76 -8.91
CA GLU A 78 4.99 -11.33 -8.72
C GLU A 78 5.48 -10.54 -9.93
N GLU A 79 5.16 -10.99 -11.14
CA GLU A 79 5.55 -10.32 -12.36
C GLU A 79 4.93 -8.93 -12.47
N GLY A 80 3.62 -8.83 -12.20
CA GLY A 80 2.93 -7.54 -12.26
C GLY A 80 3.49 -6.53 -11.28
N VAL A 81 3.76 -6.96 -10.07
CA VAL A 81 4.33 -6.09 -9.02
C VAL A 81 5.75 -5.68 -9.39
N SER A 82 6.57 -6.62 -9.86
CA SER A 82 7.93 -6.33 -10.28
C SER A 82 7.96 -5.35 -11.45
N ASP A 83 7.07 -5.55 -12.43
CA ASP A 83 6.96 -4.65 -13.59
C ASP A 83 6.56 -3.24 -13.16
N PHE A 84 5.62 -3.14 -12.21
CA PHE A 84 5.22 -1.82 -11.70
C PHE A 84 6.43 -1.07 -11.14
N TRP A 85 7.20 -1.70 -10.25
CA TRP A 85 8.36 -1.04 -9.64
C TRP A 85 9.43 -0.69 -10.68
N GLY A 86 9.64 -1.57 -11.66
CA GLY A 86 10.60 -1.31 -12.73
C GLY A 86 10.19 -0.18 -13.66
N ASP A 87 8.89 -0.04 -13.90
CA ASP A 87 8.34 0.97 -14.82
C ASP A 87 7.97 2.27 -14.11
N LEU A 88 8.03 2.32 -12.78
CA LEU A 88 7.56 3.47 -12.01
C LEU A 88 8.24 4.79 -12.42
N PRO A 89 9.57 4.85 -12.62
CA PRO A 89 10.18 6.11 -13.03
C PRO A 89 9.56 6.69 -14.30
N GLN A 90 9.22 5.84 -15.26
CA GLN A 90 8.59 6.28 -16.51
C GLN A 90 7.13 6.65 -16.29
N ARG A 91 6.39 5.84 -15.53
CA ARG A 91 4.98 6.09 -15.27
C ARG A 91 4.75 7.36 -14.47
N ALA A 92 5.68 7.68 -13.59
CA ALA A 92 5.57 8.84 -12.70
C ALA A 92 6.35 10.06 -13.19
N ALA A 93 6.98 9.99 -14.38
CA ALA A 93 7.88 11.04 -14.85
C ALA A 93 7.23 12.41 -14.95
N ARG A 94 5.93 12.47 -15.24
CA ARG A 94 5.20 13.73 -15.40
C ARG A 94 4.26 14.02 -14.22
N LEU A 95 4.35 13.22 -13.18
CA LEU A 95 3.50 13.40 -12.01
C LEU A 95 4.26 14.15 -10.92
N PRO A 96 3.60 15.06 -10.18
CA PRO A 96 4.23 15.77 -9.07
C PRO A 96 4.28 14.86 -7.83
N VAL A 97 5.13 13.83 -7.87
CA VAL A 97 5.24 12.86 -6.79
C VAL A 97 5.78 13.53 -5.53
N ASP A 98 5.15 13.21 -4.40
CA ASP A 98 5.61 13.66 -3.09
C ASP A 98 6.54 12.60 -2.49
N GLY A 99 7.84 12.80 -2.62
CA GLY A 99 8.84 11.85 -2.11
C GLY A 99 8.94 11.79 -0.60
N THR A 100 8.20 12.64 0.13
CA THR A 100 8.21 12.62 1.60
C THR A 100 7.18 11.66 2.19
N ARG A 101 6.29 11.13 1.36
CA ARG A 101 5.27 10.17 1.79
C ARG A 101 5.48 8.83 1.11
N PRO A 102 5.13 7.72 1.78
CA PRO A 102 5.36 6.39 1.21
C PRO A 102 4.36 6.06 0.11
N ILE A 103 4.77 5.13 -0.77
CA ILE A 103 3.86 4.49 -1.72
C ILE A 103 3.11 3.40 -0.97
N LEU A 104 1.80 3.34 -1.17
CA LEU A 104 0.95 2.35 -0.53
C LEU A 104 0.52 1.29 -1.54
N GLU A 105 0.52 0.04 -1.10
CA GLU A 105 -0.13 -1.05 -1.82
C GLU A 105 -1.49 -1.25 -1.16
N ARG A 106 -2.55 -1.22 -1.95
CA ARG A 106 -3.91 -1.34 -1.42
C ARG A 106 -4.55 -2.64 -1.91
N TYR A 107 -4.99 -3.44 -0.95
CA TYR A 107 -5.59 -4.74 -1.21
C TYR A 107 -7.04 -4.71 -0.72
N ALA A 108 -7.93 -4.21 -1.58
CA ALA A 108 -9.36 -4.18 -1.32
C ALA A 108 -10.01 -5.44 -1.90
N HIS A 109 -10.95 -6.04 -1.17
CA HIS A 109 -11.54 -7.33 -1.54
C HIS A 109 -12.04 -7.40 -2.99
N PRO A 110 -12.82 -6.43 -3.50
CA PRO A 110 -13.30 -6.53 -4.88
C PRO A 110 -12.19 -6.59 -5.91
N LYS A 111 -11.08 -5.87 -5.67
CA LYS A 111 -9.94 -5.87 -6.60
C LYS A 111 -9.15 -7.16 -6.48
N VAL A 112 -8.91 -7.63 -5.26
CA VAL A 112 -8.16 -8.85 -5.03
C VAL A 112 -8.91 -10.06 -5.61
N SER A 113 -10.23 -10.07 -5.52
CA SER A 113 -11.05 -11.12 -6.14
C SER A 113 -10.91 -11.14 -7.66
N ALA A 114 -10.59 -10.01 -8.26
CA ALA A 114 -10.31 -9.89 -9.69
C ALA A 114 -8.83 -10.04 -10.02
N HIS A 115 -8.01 -10.46 -9.06
CA HIS A 115 -6.55 -10.60 -9.18
C HIS A 115 -5.85 -9.27 -9.50
N ILE A 116 -6.34 -8.19 -8.91
CA ILE A 116 -5.78 -6.85 -9.08
C ILE A 116 -5.43 -6.30 -7.71
N CYS A 117 -4.26 -5.67 -7.59
CA CYS A 117 -3.92 -4.82 -6.46
C CYS A 117 -3.70 -3.40 -6.96
N GLU A 118 -3.70 -2.45 -6.06
CA GLU A 118 -3.55 -1.05 -6.42
C GLU A 118 -2.30 -0.48 -5.75
N PHE A 119 -1.53 0.30 -6.50
CA PHE A 119 -0.42 1.06 -5.97
C PHE A 119 -0.79 2.53 -5.94
N CYS A 120 -0.72 3.13 -4.77
CA CYS A 120 -1.11 4.51 -4.55
C CYS A 120 0.15 5.34 -4.37
N VAL A 121 0.46 6.16 -5.37
CA VAL A 121 1.64 7.03 -5.37
C VAL A 121 1.23 8.41 -4.88
N PRO A 122 1.82 8.91 -3.78
CA PRO A 122 1.41 10.20 -3.23
C PRO A 122 1.84 11.36 -4.13
N LEU A 123 0.95 12.32 -4.27
CA LEU A 123 1.20 13.52 -5.09
C LEU A 123 1.23 14.76 -4.20
N ARG A 124 2.05 15.73 -4.61
CA ARG A 124 2.09 17.01 -3.94
C ARG A 124 0.79 17.77 -4.20
N GLU A 125 0.39 18.60 -3.23
CA GLU A 125 -0.76 19.44 -3.37
C GLU A 125 -0.57 20.45 -4.50
N SER A 126 -1.67 20.75 -5.21
CA SER A 126 -1.63 21.76 -6.26
C SER A 126 -1.51 23.14 -5.65
N LYS A 127 -0.63 23.97 -6.24
CA LYS A 127 -0.50 25.37 -5.83
C LYS A 127 -1.56 26.26 -6.46
N LEU A 128 -2.32 25.74 -7.40
CA LEU A 128 -3.31 26.52 -8.16
C LEU A 128 -4.74 26.29 -7.71
N ARG A 129 -4.93 25.67 -6.58
CA ARG A 129 -6.28 25.44 -6.09
C ARG A 129 -6.96 26.76 -5.73
N GLY A 130 -8.29 26.76 -5.82
CA GLY A 130 -9.08 27.92 -5.52
C GLY A 130 -9.28 28.87 -6.69
N ILE A 131 -8.80 28.49 -7.84
CA ILE A 131 -8.94 29.28 -9.04
C ILE A 131 -10.20 28.89 -9.80
#